data_3461ba7526cb280d2083b9c92fa8bd3f
#
_entry.id   3461ba7526cb280d2083b9c92fa8bd3f
#
_cell.length_a   1.000
_cell.length_b   1.000
_cell.length_c   1.000
_cell.angle_alpha   90.00
_cell.angle_beta   90.00
_cell.angle_gamma   90.00
#
_symmetry.space_group_name_H-M   'P 1'
#
loop_
_entity.id
_entity.type
_entity.pdbx_description
1 polymer ?
#
loop_
_entity_poly.entity_id
_entity_poly.type
_entity_poly.pdbx_seq_one_letter_code
_entity_poly.pdbx_strand_id
1 'polypeptide(L)'
;MIYLDGSRFFFDIEGCFSNLCEKAREENKDAEADKNAKELCEGFGKFFKIKPDFIRAGKDYSTVFRGIFCEETKAVVPEFDISAENFASAFETEPVFVKKTPDMKIKAENLAAENENGAEAVFLSNPCCPTGLEISPEEVKKLCSLTKAKIVVDESFCVDESVSVLGLVPETENLIVLKRMRFGGEPVFACGKNLPEFDCKISASEQAVGKVIFDKNSALKTAQRKLLDSRDSLYIRIKKLAIKYDSLERLYRTKANCVFFKVKNAEERAEKLLKMGISIGCKDGYFCVFAGEKDENEAVLKALEEILK
;
A
#
# COMPACT_ATOMS: atom_id res chain seq x y z
N MET A 1 9.10 3.57 -22.43
CA MET A 1 9.08 4.25 -21.11
C MET A 1 9.02 3.17 -20.05
N ILE A 2 9.93 3.20 -19.06
CA ILE A 2 9.97 2.29 -17.90
C ILE A 2 9.38 3.06 -16.72
N TYR A 3 8.35 2.52 -16.07
CA TYR A 3 7.67 3.14 -14.93
C TYR A 3 8.00 2.38 -13.64
N LEU A 4 8.84 2.97 -12.80
CA LEU A 4 9.24 2.47 -11.48
C LEU A 4 8.85 3.47 -10.37
N ASP A 5 7.75 4.18 -10.57
CA ASP A 5 7.20 5.22 -9.72
C ASP A 5 6.01 4.76 -8.85
N GLY A 6 5.68 3.47 -8.91
CA GLY A 6 4.56 2.88 -8.18
C GLY A 6 3.22 2.92 -8.93
N SER A 7 3.18 3.52 -10.13
CA SER A 7 1.96 3.58 -10.95
C SER A 7 1.59 2.23 -11.56
N ARG A 8 2.54 1.31 -11.64
CA ARG A 8 2.37 -0.03 -12.21
C ARG A 8 2.72 -1.12 -11.19
N PHE A 9 1.95 -2.19 -11.19
CA PHE A 9 2.23 -3.38 -10.40
C PHE A 9 2.91 -4.44 -11.30
N PHE A 10 4.01 -5.04 -10.81
CA PHE A 10 4.90 -5.86 -11.65
C PHE A 10 4.52 -7.32 -11.76
N PHE A 11 3.51 -7.77 -11.04
CA PHE A 11 3.14 -9.17 -11.11
C PHE A 11 1.68 -9.32 -11.50
N ASP A 12 1.48 -9.69 -12.76
CA ASP A 12 0.16 -10.00 -13.29
C ASP A 12 -0.26 -11.41 -12.90
N ILE A 13 -0.84 -11.54 -11.69
CA ILE A 13 -1.38 -12.82 -11.22
C ILE A 13 -2.54 -13.26 -12.09
N GLU A 14 -3.36 -12.32 -12.51
CA GLU A 14 -4.53 -12.60 -13.35
C GLU A 14 -4.10 -13.17 -14.70
N GLY A 15 -3.06 -12.60 -15.31
CA GLY A 15 -2.47 -13.12 -16.54
C GLY A 15 -1.90 -14.52 -16.40
N CYS A 16 -1.35 -14.87 -15.22
CA CYS A 16 -0.92 -16.25 -14.94
C CYS A 16 -2.07 -17.29 -14.98
N PHE A 17 -3.31 -16.86 -14.80
CA PHE A 17 -4.51 -17.68 -14.78
C PHE A 17 -5.58 -17.17 -15.75
N SER A 18 -5.18 -16.50 -16.83
CA SER A 18 -6.08 -15.79 -17.76
C SER A 18 -7.28 -16.63 -18.17
N ASN A 19 -7.06 -17.87 -18.63
CA ASN A 19 -8.14 -18.76 -19.06
C ASN A 19 -9.17 -19.04 -17.94
N LEU A 20 -8.71 -19.17 -16.69
CA LEU A 20 -9.61 -19.43 -15.55
C LEU A 20 -10.35 -18.14 -15.16
N CYS A 21 -9.69 -17.03 -15.20
CA CYS A 21 -10.27 -15.72 -14.90
C CYS A 21 -11.28 -15.30 -15.99
N GLU A 22 -10.95 -15.49 -17.27
CA GLU A 22 -11.86 -15.22 -18.39
C GLU A 22 -13.10 -16.11 -18.32
N LYS A 23 -12.92 -17.40 -18.03
CA LYS A 23 -14.04 -18.31 -17.82
C LYS A 23 -14.93 -17.87 -16.66
N ALA A 24 -14.33 -17.51 -15.53
CA ALA A 24 -15.07 -17.04 -14.36
C ALA A 24 -15.84 -15.73 -14.67
N ARG A 25 -15.27 -14.81 -15.44
CA ARG A 25 -15.97 -13.59 -15.89
C ARG A 25 -17.17 -13.91 -16.76
N GLU A 26 -16.98 -14.76 -17.78
CA GLU A 26 -18.03 -15.08 -18.75
C GLU A 26 -19.18 -15.84 -18.08
N GLU A 27 -18.89 -16.79 -17.20
CA GLU A 27 -19.92 -17.56 -16.47
C GLU A 27 -20.72 -16.70 -15.49
N ASN A 28 -20.20 -15.55 -15.04
CA ASN A 28 -20.83 -14.68 -14.04
C ASN A 28 -21.19 -13.28 -14.55
N LYS A 29 -21.10 -13.01 -15.86
CA LYS A 29 -21.32 -11.67 -16.43
C LYS A 29 -22.73 -11.13 -16.20
N ASP A 30 -23.73 -12.01 -16.22
CA ASP A 30 -25.15 -11.69 -16.06
C ASP A 30 -25.68 -12.12 -14.67
N ALA A 31 -24.81 -12.58 -13.76
CA ALA A 31 -25.20 -12.96 -12.42
C ALA A 31 -25.43 -11.73 -11.53
N GLU A 32 -26.33 -11.88 -10.57
CA GLU A 32 -26.51 -10.88 -9.53
C GLU A 32 -25.31 -10.90 -8.56
N ALA A 33 -24.72 -9.74 -8.31
CA ALA A 33 -23.59 -9.62 -7.40
C ALA A 33 -24.05 -9.76 -5.93
N ASP A 34 -23.29 -10.48 -5.14
CA ASP A 34 -23.44 -10.44 -3.68
C ASP A 34 -22.96 -9.08 -3.16
N LYS A 35 -23.89 -8.30 -2.57
CA LYS A 35 -23.60 -6.96 -2.03
C LYS A 35 -22.56 -6.95 -0.93
N ASN A 36 -22.39 -8.06 -0.22
CA ASN A 36 -21.42 -8.22 0.85
C ASN A 36 -20.13 -8.94 0.39
N ALA A 37 -20.10 -9.41 -0.87
CA ALA A 37 -18.98 -10.16 -1.45
C ALA A 37 -18.47 -11.29 -0.51
N LYS A 38 -19.39 -12.07 0.07
CA LYS A 38 -19.12 -13.02 1.15
C LYS A 38 -18.04 -14.04 0.79
N GLU A 39 -18.18 -14.71 -0.35
CA GLU A 39 -17.18 -15.71 -0.79
C GLU A 39 -15.81 -15.10 -1.05
N LEU A 40 -15.77 -13.86 -1.55
CA LEU A 40 -14.55 -13.12 -1.76
C LEU A 40 -13.86 -12.77 -0.41
N CYS A 41 -14.64 -12.33 0.59
CA CYS A 41 -14.16 -12.08 1.96
C CYS A 41 -13.68 -13.38 2.64
N GLU A 42 -14.35 -14.51 2.41
CA GLU A 42 -13.91 -15.81 2.90
C GLU A 42 -12.56 -16.24 2.29
N GLY A 43 -12.39 -16.03 0.97
CA GLY A 43 -11.13 -16.28 0.26
C GLY A 43 -9.97 -15.45 0.81
N PHE A 44 -10.22 -14.15 0.97
CA PHE A 44 -9.28 -13.21 1.61
C PHE A 44 -8.94 -13.65 3.04
N GLY A 45 -9.96 -13.98 3.84
CA GLY A 45 -9.79 -14.40 5.22
C GLY A 45 -8.94 -15.67 5.36
N LYS A 46 -9.11 -16.66 4.47
CA LYS A 46 -8.26 -17.86 4.42
C LYS A 46 -6.81 -17.53 4.07
N PHE A 47 -6.60 -16.62 3.11
CA PHE A 47 -5.25 -16.24 2.68
C PHE A 47 -4.48 -15.50 3.77
N PHE A 48 -5.11 -14.48 4.38
CA PHE A 48 -4.49 -13.62 5.39
C PHE A 48 -4.70 -14.11 6.83
N LYS A 49 -5.39 -15.24 7.05
CA LYS A 49 -5.67 -15.85 8.37
C LYS A 49 -6.45 -14.93 9.32
N ILE A 50 -7.41 -14.20 8.80
CA ILE A 50 -8.35 -13.38 9.55
C ILE A 50 -9.78 -13.90 9.38
N LYS A 51 -10.62 -13.79 10.42
CA LYS A 51 -12.01 -14.26 10.35
C LYS A 51 -12.82 -13.37 9.41
N PRO A 52 -13.70 -13.95 8.55
CA PRO A 52 -14.52 -13.19 7.61
C PRO A 52 -15.40 -12.12 8.27
N ASP A 53 -15.85 -12.33 9.50
CA ASP A 53 -16.68 -11.37 10.25
C ASP A 53 -16.02 -10.01 10.43
N PHE A 54 -14.68 -9.97 10.43
CA PHE A 54 -13.90 -8.74 10.52
C PHE A 54 -13.66 -8.07 9.16
N ILE A 55 -14.16 -8.65 8.04
CA ILE A 55 -13.81 -8.21 6.70
C ILE A 55 -15.00 -7.57 6.01
N ARG A 56 -14.78 -6.42 5.36
CA ARG A 56 -15.68 -5.86 4.36
C ARG A 56 -14.86 -5.57 3.09
N ALA A 57 -15.45 -5.85 1.94
CA ALA A 57 -14.83 -5.55 0.65
C ALA A 57 -15.54 -4.39 -0.02
N GLY A 58 -14.80 -3.57 -0.75
CA GLY A 58 -15.34 -2.53 -1.61
C GLY A 58 -14.64 -2.51 -2.96
N LYS A 59 -15.33 -2.06 -3.99
CA LYS A 59 -14.77 -1.92 -5.35
C LYS A 59 -13.48 -1.09 -5.36
N ASP A 60 -13.44 -0.06 -4.52
CA ASP A 60 -12.36 0.90 -4.42
C ASP A 60 -12.35 1.55 -3.02
N TYR A 61 -11.37 2.40 -2.78
CA TYR A 61 -11.26 3.15 -1.53
C TYR A 61 -12.48 4.02 -1.23
N SER A 62 -13.03 4.70 -2.25
CA SER A 62 -14.19 5.55 -2.08
C SER A 62 -15.41 4.77 -1.57
N THR A 63 -15.63 3.56 -2.10
CA THR A 63 -16.70 2.66 -1.64
C THR A 63 -16.50 2.28 -0.17
N VAL A 64 -15.26 1.89 0.21
CA VAL A 64 -14.94 1.52 1.59
C VAL A 64 -15.09 2.71 2.54
N PHE A 65 -14.57 3.88 2.16
CA PHE A 65 -14.62 5.06 3.03
C PHE A 65 -16.03 5.56 3.26
N ARG A 66 -16.83 5.70 2.22
CA ARG A 66 -18.26 6.09 2.35
C ARG A 66 -19.08 5.06 3.15
N GLY A 67 -18.62 3.81 3.19
CA GLY A 67 -19.23 2.78 4.02
C GLY A 67 -18.88 2.89 5.51
N ILE A 68 -17.73 3.51 5.85
CA ILE A 68 -17.19 3.52 7.22
C ILE A 68 -17.22 4.92 7.87
N PHE A 69 -17.09 5.98 7.08
CA PHE A 69 -16.94 7.36 7.52
C PHE A 69 -17.99 8.28 6.88
N CYS A 70 -18.23 9.42 7.49
CA CYS A 70 -18.98 10.53 6.87
C CYS A 70 -18.03 11.50 6.15
N GLU A 71 -18.57 12.33 5.25
CA GLU A 71 -17.78 13.24 4.42
C GLU A 71 -17.10 14.36 5.25
N GLU A 72 -17.67 14.72 6.41
CA GLU A 72 -17.12 15.72 7.32
C GLU A 72 -16.07 15.17 8.29
N THR A 73 -15.66 13.89 8.16
CA THR A 73 -14.68 13.27 9.05
C THR A 73 -13.36 14.07 9.05
N LYS A 74 -12.96 14.50 10.24
CA LYS A 74 -11.65 15.13 10.47
C LYS A 74 -10.56 14.08 10.62
N ALA A 75 -9.48 14.23 9.88
CA ALA A 75 -8.40 13.25 9.84
C ALA A 75 -7.04 13.83 10.22
N VAL A 76 -6.23 13.03 10.90
CA VAL A 76 -4.80 13.26 11.13
C VAL A 76 -4.01 12.35 10.21
N VAL A 77 -2.98 12.88 9.54
CA VAL A 77 -2.13 12.13 8.61
C VAL A 77 -0.65 12.46 8.82
N PRO A 78 0.27 11.50 8.63
CA PRO A 78 1.69 11.81 8.62
C PRO A 78 2.07 12.64 7.38
N GLU A 79 2.92 13.63 7.52
CA GLU A 79 3.59 14.25 6.37
C GLU A 79 4.37 13.18 5.57
N PHE A 80 4.51 13.40 4.27
CA PHE A 80 5.25 12.47 3.42
C PHE A 80 4.64 11.06 3.37
N ASP A 81 3.32 10.98 3.43
CA ASP A 81 2.54 9.75 3.28
C ASP A 81 1.45 9.95 2.22
N ILE A 82 1.78 9.65 0.97
CA ILE A 82 0.90 9.89 -0.18
C ILE A 82 -0.42 9.12 -0.04
N SER A 83 -0.38 7.89 0.49
CA SER A 83 -1.59 7.10 0.67
C SER A 83 -2.52 7.74 1.69
N ALA A 84 -1.96 8.19 2.82
CA ALA A 84 -2.74 8.88 3.85
C ALA A 84 -3.26 10.24 3.36
N GLU A 85 -2.45 11.02 2.62
CA GLU A 85 -2.87 12.27 1.98
C GLU A 85 -4.03 12.04 1.00
N ASN A 86 -3.95 11.00 0.15
CA ASN A 86 -4.99 10.65 -0.79
C ASN A 86 -6.31 10.24 -0.10
N PHE A 87 -6.21 9.52 1.02
CA PHE A 87 -7.37 9.14 1.79
C PHE A 87 -8.04 10.34 2.46
N ALA A 88 -7.24 11.19 3.09
CA ALA A 88 -7.76 12.39 3.73
C ALA A 88 -8.41 13.34 2.72
N SER A 89 -7.92 13.41 1.49
CA SER A 89 -8.52 14.21 0.42
C SER A 89 -9.89 13.71 -0.07
N ALA A 90 -10.30 12.49 0.31
CA ALA A 90 -11.65 11.98 0.03
C ALA A 90 -12.72 12.57 0.93
N PHE A 91 -12.34 13.35 1.95
CA PHE A 91 -13.22 14.03 2.88
C PHE A 91 -13.28 15.54 2.57
N GLU A 92 -14.36 16.21 2.99
CA GLU A 92 -14.54 17.64 2.77
C GLU A 92 -13.63 18.51 3.67
N THR A 93 -13.05 17.92 4.71
CA THR A 93 -12.20 18.61 5.67
C THR A 93 -10.72 18.44 5.34
N GLU A 94 -9.96 19.52 5.47
CA GLU A 94 -8.49 19.44 5.33
C GLU A 94 -7.89 18.57 6.45
N PRO A 95 -6.95 17.65 6.12
CA PRO A 95 -6.28 16.82 7.11
C PRO A 95 -5.29 17.63 7.94
N VAL A 96 -5.10 17.24 9.19
CA VAL A 96 -4.03 17.74 10.05
C VAL A 96 -2.77 16.94 9.79
N PHE A 97 -1.70 17.60 9.34
CA PHE A 97 -0.43 16.95 9.02
C PHE A 97 0.48 16.85 10.25
N VAL A 98 1.02 15.68 10.50
CA VAL A 98 1.98 15.40 11.58
C VAL A 98 3.37 15.15 11.02
N LYS A 99 4.34 15.94 11.50
CA LYS A 99 5.74 15.82 11.07
C LYS A 99 6.36 14.49 11.45
N LYS A 100 7.10 13.92 10.51
CA LYS A 100 7.98 12.78 10.78
C LYS A 100 9.26 13.23 11.47
N THR A 101 9.90 12.30 12.17
CA THR A 101 11.23 12.50 12.71
C THR A 101 12.26 12.69 11.58
N PRO A 102 13.49 13.20 11.87
CA PRO A 102 14.56 13.28 10.87
C PRO A 102 14.92 11.95 10.20
N ASP A 103 14.58 10.84 10.84
CA ASP A 103 14.75 9.49 10.28
C ASP A 103 13.54 9.01 9.48
N MET A 104 12.62 9.91 9.15
CA MET A 104 11.38 9.66 8.40
C MET A 104 10.42 8.68 9.11
N LYS A 105 10.56 8.51 10.43
CA LYS A 105 9.66 7.69 11.25
C LYS A 105 8.53 8.53 11.81
N ILE A 106 7.39 7.88 12.00
CA ILE A 106 6.26 8.45 12.74
C ILE A 106 6.21 7.87 14.15
N LYS A 107 5.78 8.67 15.12
CA LYS A 107 5.58 8.24 16.51
C LYS A 107 4.10 8.30 16.87
N ALA A 108 3.64 7.30 17.60
CA ALA A 108 2.25 7.19 18.03
C ALA A 108 1.80 8.41 18.83
N GLU A 109 2.66 8.92 19.72
CA GLU A 109 2.36 10.08 20.55
C GLU A 109 2.11 11.34 19.74
N ASN A 110 2.87 11.55 18.66
CA ASN A 110 2.71 12.73 17.82
C ASN A 110 1.37 12.70 17.08
N LEU A 111 0.97 11.52 16.58
CA LEU A 111 -0.34 11.34 15.93
C LEU A 111 -1.48 11.50 16.94
N ALA A 112 -1.34 10.94 18.14
CA ALA A 112 -2.36 11.01 19.17
C ALA A 112 -2.54 12.43 19.71
N ALA A 113 -1.47 13.20 19.89
CA ALA A 113 -1.52 14.57 20.37
C ALA A 113 -2.32 15.50 19.42
N GLU A 114 -2.14 15.35 18.10
CA GLU A 114 -2.92 16.11 17.13
C GLU A 114 -4.40 15.67 17.10
N ASN A 115 -4.68 14.43 17.49
CA ASN A 115 -6.05 13.93 17.59
C ASN A 115 -6.84 14.54 18.76
N GLU A 116 -6.20 15.08 19.80
CA GLU A 116 -6.85 15.77 20.91
C GLU A 116 -7.63 17.01 20.43
N ASN A 117 -7.33 17.52 19.26
CA ASN A 117 -8.04 18.63 18.58
C ASN A 117 -9.36 18.19 17.90
N GLY A 118 -9.87 16.99 18.21
CA GLY A 118 -11.18 16.51 17.79
C GLY A 118 -11.19 15.83 16.42
N ALA A 119 -10.07 15.28 15.98
CA ALA A 119 -10.05 14.41 14.81
C ALA A 119 -10.70 13.06 15.13
N GLU A 120 -11.45 12.52 14.17
CA GLU A 120 -12.22 11.28 14.31
C GLU A 120 -11.46 10.07 13.75
N ALA A 121 -10.45 10.34 12.93
CA ALA A 121 -9.65 9.30 12.29
C ALA A 121 -8.17 9.71 12.19
N VAL A 122 -7.29 8.70 12.28
CA VAL A 122 -5.87 8.80 11.94
C VAL A 122 -5.62 7.86 10.78
N PHE A 123 -5.14 8.39 9.64
CA PHE A 123 -4.77 7.60 8.47
C PHE A 123 -3.26 7.53 8.34
N LEU A 124 -2.72 6.34 8.14
CA LEU A 124 -1.30 6.11 7.85
C LEU A 124 -1.15 4.88 6.96
N SER A 125 -0.07 4.81 6.19
CA SER A 125 0.26 3.62 5.41
C SER A 125 1.37 2.80 6.05
N ASN A 126 1.30 1.48 5.93
CA ASN A 126 2.29 0.55 6.45
C ASN A 126 2.58 -0.61 5.46
N PRO A 127 3.75 -0.66 4.83
CA PRO A 127 4.81 0.36 4.86
C PRO A 127 4.38 1.68 4.27
N CYS A 128 4.94 2.78 4.77
CA CYS A 128 4.61 4.12 4.31
C CYS A 128 4.99 4.30 2.82
N CYS A 129 4.11 4.89 2.04
CA CYS A 129 4.39 5.31 0.66
C CYS A 129 4.65 6.83 0.63
N PRO A 130 5.78 7.33 0.08
CA PRO A 130 6.78 6.64 -0.75
C PRO A 130 8.00 6.12 0.01
N THR A 131 8.11 6.32 1.32
CA THR A 131 9.35 6.03 2.06
C THR A 131 9.66 4.53 2.18
N GLY A 132 8.65 3.68 2.07
CA GLY A 132 8.78 2.23 2.28
C GLY A 132 9.10 1.84 3.71
N LEU A 133 9.09 2.78 4.67
CA LEU A 133 9.39 2.51 6.08
C LEU A 133 8.16 1.97 6.80
N GLU A 134 8.41 1.03 7.70
CA GLU A 134 7.37 0.43 8.53
C GLU A 134 7.07 1.26 9.78
N ILE A 135 5.83 1.15 10.25
CA ILE A 135 5.47 1.41 11.64
C ILE A 135 5.28 0.05 12.32
N SER A 136 5.92 -0.16 13.48
CA SER A 136 5.86 -1.47 14.13
C SER A 136 4.46 -1.77 14.69
N PRO A 137 4.10 -3.06 14.82
CA PRO A 137 2.84 -3.45 15.47
C PRO A 137 2.69 -2.87 16.90
N GLU A 138 3.80 -2.75 17.64
CA GLU A 138 3.82 -2.16 18.98
C GLU A 138 3.46 -0.67 18.93
N GLU A 139 3.98 0.08 17.96
CA GLU A 139 3.68 1.50 17.77
C GLU A 139 2.21 1.70 17.37
N VAL A 140 1.67 0.84 16.48
CA VAL A 140 0.25 0.88 16.12
C VAL A 140 -0.64 0.53 17.31
N LYS A 141 -0.31 -0.51 18.07
CA LYS A 141 -1.05 -0.87 19.30
C LYS A 141 -1.03 0.26 20.33
N LYS A 142 0.11 0.92 20.49
CA LYS A 142 0.26 2.10 21.35
C LYS A 142 -0.63 3.25 20.87
N LEU A 143 -0.61 3.57 19.56
CA LEU A 143 -1.47 4.60 18.98
C LEU A 143 -2.96 4.30 19.26
N CYS A 144 -3.40 3.06 19.04
CA CYS A 144 -4.78 2.65 19.35
C CYS A 144 -5.15 2.81 20.82
N SER A 145 -4.19 2.70 21.75
CA SER A 145 -4.43 2.91 23.18
C SER A 145 -4.45 4.37 23.62
N LEU A 146 -3.81 5.26 22.85
CA LEU A 146 -3.69 6.68 23.15
C LEU A 146 -4.88 7.52 22.68
N THR A 147 -5.69 7.01 21.77
CA THR A 147 -6.84 7.74 21.23
C THR A 147 -8.05 6.84 21.00
N LYS A 148 -9.25 7.46 20.99
CA LYS A 148 -10.51 6.81 20.61
C LYS A 148 -10.84 6.93 19.11
N ALA A 149 -10.07 7.75 18.38
CA ALA A 149 -10.24 7.87 16.94
C ALA A 149 -10.07 6.51 16.24
N LYS A 150 -10.68 6.35 15.10
CA LYS A 150 -10.43 5.20 14.22
C LYS A 150 -9.03 5.31 13.64
N ILE A 151 -8.21 4.30 13.85
CA ILE A 151 -6.87 4.20 13.28
C ILE A 151 -6.95 3.38 12.01
N VAL A 152 -6.74 4.03 10.87
CA VAL A 152 -6.76 3.38 9.55
C VAL A 152 -5.33 3.18 9.08
N VAL A 153 -4.93 1.92 8.94
CA VAL A 153 -3.61 1.55 8.43
C VAL A 153 -3.76 0.96 7.04
N ASP A 154 -3.27 1.69 6.03
CA ASP A 154 -3.27 1.19 4.65
C ASP A 154 -2.06 0.31 4.40
N GLU A 155 -2.30 -0.97 4.17
CA GLU A 155 -1.30 -1.98 3.83
C GLU A 155 -1.30 -2.35 2.34
N SER A 156 -1.76 -1.46 1.45
CA SER A 156 -1.81 -1.72 0.01
C SER A 156 -0.43 -1.92 -0.63
N PHE A 157 0.62 -1.39 -0.02
CA PHE A 157 2.01 -1.60 -0.43
C PHE A 157 2.75 -2.63 0.44
N CYS A 158 2.03 -3.31 1.35
CA CYS A 158 2.59 -4.35 2.21
C CYS A 158 2.72 -5.67 1.44
N VAL A 159 3.91 -5.95 0.95
CA VAL A 159 4.27 -7.22 0.31
C VAL A 159 4.89 -8.19 1.33
N ASP A 160 5.62 -7.65 2.31
CA ASP A 160 6.21 -8.41 3.42
C ASP A 160 5.21 -8.50 4.58
N GLU A 161 4.45 -9.58 4.64
CA GLU A 161 3.43 -9.78 5.69
C GLU A 161 4.02 -9.83 7.11
N SER A 162 5.35 -9.89 7.27
CA SER A 162 5.98 -9.84 8.59
C SER A 162 5.83 -8.49 9.29
N VAL A 163 5.51 -7.43 8.53
CA VAL A 163 5.27 -6.08 9.06
C VAL A 163 3.79 -5.72 9.14
N SER A 164 2.91 -6.63 8.71
CA SER A 164 1.46 -6.42 8.76
C SER A 164 0.94 -6.31 10.18
N VAL A 165 0.06 -5.33 10.38
CA VAL A 165 -0.66 -5.14 11.66
C VAL A 165 -2.04 -5.79 11.66
N LEU A 166 -2.36 -6.55 10.63
CA LEU A 166 -3.64 -7.23 10.49
C LEU A 166 -3.95 -8.15 11.68
N GLY A 167 -2.92 -8.76 12.26
CA GLY A 167 -3.04 -9.62 13.44
C GLY A 167 -3.54 -8.91 14.70
N LEU A 168 -3.50 -7.57 14.75
CA LEU A 168 -4.00 -6.78 15.89
C LEU A 168 -5.53 -6.54 15.81
N VAL A 169 -6.15 -6.71 14.64
CA VAL A 169 -7.58 -6.42 14.43
C VAL A 169 -8.50 -7.16 15.43
N PRO A 170 -8.32 -8.47 15.73
CA PRO A 170 -9.20 -9.16 16.67
C PRO A 170 -9.14 -8.64 18.11
N GLU A 171 -8.07 -7.95 18.47
CA GLU A 171 -7.83 -7.46 19.83
C GLU A 171 -8.08 -5.95 20.00
N THR A 172 -8.26 -5.22 18.89
CA THR A 172 -8.26 -3.74 18.89
C THR A 172 -9.57 -3.19 18.31
N GLU A 173 -10.32 -2.42 19.11
CA GLU A 173 -11.66 -1.95 18.73
C GLU A 173 -11.67 -0.85 17.67
N ASN A 174 -10.66 0.04 17.69
CA ASN A 174 -10.57 1.21 16.83
C ASN A 174 -9.57 1.09 15.67
N LEU A 175 -9.03 -0.13 15.43
CA LEU A 175 -8.12 -0.39 14.33
C LEU A 175 -8.87 -0.87 13.08
N ILE A 176 -8.57 -0.25 11.96
CA ILE A 176 -9.00 -0.68 10.62
C ILE A 176 -7.75 -0.85 9.77
N VAL A 177 -7.55 -2.05 9.22
CA VAL A 177 -6.45 -2.32 8.28
C VAL A 177 -7.03 -2.44 6.88
N LEU A 178 -6.49 -1.70 5.93
CA LEU A 178 -6.88 -1.77 4.54
C LEU A 178 -5.85 -2.58 3.74
N LYS A 179 -6.33 -3.46 2.88
CA LYS A 179 -5.50 -4.15 1.89
C LYS A 179 -6.14 -4.03 0.51
N ARG A 180 -5.37 -3.56 -0.46
CA ARG A 180 -5.79 -3.51 -1.86
C ARG A 180 -5.21 -4.71 -2.59
N MET A 181 -6.08 -5.50 -3.16
CA MET A 181 -5.66 -6.62 -4.00
C MET A 181 -5.67 -6.19 -5.47
N ARG A 182 -4.59 -6.52 -6.18
CA ARG A 182 -4.43 -6.06 -7.56
C ARG A 182 -4.79 -7.17 -8.55
N PHE A 183 -6.07 -7.52 -8.52
CA PHE A 183 -6.73 -8.44 -9.47
C PHE A 183 -8.24 -8.12 -9.51
N GLY A 184 -8.91 -8.48 -10.60
CA GLY A 184 -10.36 -8.43 -10.68
C GLY A 184 -10.98 -7.07 -10.32
N GLY A 185 -10.47 -5.96 -10.85
CA GLY A 185 -10.95 -4.62 -10.53
C GLY A 185 -10.26 -3.95 -9.34
N GLU A 186 -9.24 -4.58 -8.75
CA GLU A 186 -8.45 -4.06 -7.62
C GLU A 186 -9.26 -3.77 -6.34
N PRO A 187 -10.03 -4.74 -5.83
CA PRO A 187 -10.85 -4.54 -4.64
C PRO A 187 -10.03 -4.15 -3.42
N VAL A 188 -10.63 -3.32 -2.56
CA VAL A 188 -10.09 -2.92 -1.26
C VAL A 188 -10.81 -3.67 -0.16
N PHE A 189 -10.06 -4.32 0.71
CA PHE A 189 -10.57 -5.01 1.88
C PHE A 189 -10.29 -4.17 3.13
N ALA A 190 -11.36 -3.83 3.87
CA ALA A 190 -11.26 -3.26 5.19
C ALA A 190 -11.40 -4.36 6.24
N CYS A 191 -10.45 -4.41 7.15
CA CYS A 191 -10.40 -5.38 8.24
C CYS A 191 -10.47 -4.64 9.58
N GLY A 192 -11.53 -4.85 10.36
CA GLY A 192 -11.73 -4.18 11.63
C GLY A 192 -12.88 -4.81 12.42
N LYS A 193 -12.91 -4.57 13.73
CA LYS A 193 -14.07 -4.91 14.54
C LYS A 193 -15.21 -3.93 14.25
N ASN A 194 -16.44 -4.44 14.34
CA ASN A 194 -17.65 -3.60 14.26
C ASN A 194 -17.71 -2.70 13.00
N LEU A 195 -17.16 -3.16 11.87
CA LEU A 195 -17.32 -2.46 10.61
C LEU A 195 -18.80 -2.48 10.18
N PRO A 196 -19.36 -1.34 9.77
CA PRO A 196 -20.73 -1.31 9.25
C PRO A 196 -20.84 -2.16 7.99
N GLU A 197 -22.05 -2.60 7.68
CA GLU A 197 -22.36 -3.20 6.39
C GLU A 197 -22.57 -2.11 5.35
N PHE A 198 -22.04 -2.33 4.15
CA PHE A 198 -22.26 -1.46 2.99
C PHE A 198 -22.24 -2.30 1.71
N ASP A 199 -22.87 -1.77 0.65
CA ASP A 199 -22.83 -2.42 -0.66
C ASP A 199 -21.43 -2.31 -1.26
N CYS A 200 -20.79 -3.45 -1.52
CA CYS A 200 -19.39 -3.54 -1.98
C CYS A 200 -19.16 -2.97 -3.39
N LYS A 201 -20.21 -2.85 -4.22
CA LYS A 201 -20.15 -2.39 -5.63
C LYS A 201 -19.21 -3.21 -6.52
N ILE A 202 -18.82 -4.40 -6.09
CA ILE A 202 -18.00 -5.35 -6.87
C ILE A 202 -18.95 -6.21 -7.70
N SER A 203 -18.75 -6.26 -9.01
CA SER A 203 -19.59 -7.08 -9.89
C SER A 203 -19.44 -8.58 -9.60
N ALA A 204 -20.44 -9.39 -9.97
CA ALA A 204 -20.39 -10.84 -9.78
C ALA A 204 -19.18 -11.47 -10.51
N SER A 205 -18.87 -10.96 -11.71
CA SER A 205 -17.71 -11.43 -12.48
C SER A 205 -16.38 -11.11 -11.79
N GLU A 206 -16.21 -9.92 -11.18
CA GLU A 206 -15.02 -9.57 -10.41
C GLU A 206 -14.91 -10.39 -9.12
N GLN A 207 -16.03 -10.64 -8.43
CA GLN A 207 -16.06 -11.51 -7.25
C GLN A 207 -15.62 -12.95 -7.61
N ALA A 208 -16.10 -13.48 -8.75
CA ALA A 208 -15.72 -14.80 -9.22
C ALA A 208 -14.24 -14.89 -9.58
N VAL A 209 -13.67 -13.88 -10.23
CA VAL A 209 -12.22 -13.78 -10.50
C VAL A 209 -11.42 -13.75 -9.22
N GLY A 210 -11.82 -12.94 -8.25
CA GLY A 210 -11.15 -12.87 -6.95
C GLY A 210 -11.13 -14.21 -6.23
N LYS A 211 -12.24 -14.97 -6.28
CA LYS A 211 -12.32 -16.33 -5.74
C LYS A 211 -11.30 -17.26 -6.42
N VAL A 212 -11.26 -17.28 -7.76
CA VAL A 212 -10.28 -18.09 -8.52
C VAL A 212 -8.84 -17.76 -8.06
N ILE A 213 -8.51 -16.49 -7.88
CA ILE A 213 -7.17 -16.06 -7.47
C ILE A 213 -6.85 -16.49 -6.04
N PHE A 214 -7.77 -16.35 -5.08
CA PHE A 214 -7.54 -16.79 -3.71
C PHE A 214 -7.42 -18.31 -3.59
N ASP A 215 -8.10 -19.08 -4.43
CA ASP A 215 -7.92 -20.53 -4.52
C ASP A 215 -6.52 -20.92 -5.01
N LYS A 216 -5.81 -20.01 -5.70
CA LYS A 216 -4.42 -20.14 -6.14
C LYS A 216 -3.42 -19.52 -5.15
N ASN A 217 -3.64 -19.63 -3.85
CA ASN A 217 -2.87 -18.97 -2.81
C ASN A 217 -1.35 -19.21 -2.88
N SER A 218 -0.90 -20.37 -3.38
CA SER A 218 0.53 -20.65 -3.58
C SER A 218 1.17 -19.74 -4.65
N ALA A 219 0.42 -19.41 -5.69
CA ALA A 219 0.88 -18.48 -6.73
C ALA A 219 0.95 -17.05 -6.19
N LEU A 220 -0.03 -16.60 -5.41
CA LEU A 220 0.02 -15.30 -4.71
C LEU A 220 1.28 -15.18 -3.85
N LYS A 221 1.57 -16.18 -3.02
CA LYS A 221 2.78 -16.20 -2.18
C LYS A 221 4.07 -16.20 -3.01
N THR A 222 4.08 -16.92 -4.14
CA THR A 222 5.22 -16.93 -5.06
C THR A 222 5.42 -15.55 -5.68
N ALA A 223 4.34 -14.86 -6.06
CA ALA A 223 4.38 -13.51 -6.58
C ALA A 223 4.96 -12.52 -5.56
N GLN A 224 4.44 -12.54 -4.34
CA GLN A 224 4.96 -11.71 -3.24
C GLN A 224 6.46 -11.94 -3.03
N ARG A 225 6.91 -13.20 -3.00
CA ARG A 225 8.32 -13.54 -2.85
C ARG A 225 9.19 -13.01 -3.98
N LYS A 226 8.75 -13.13 -5.24
CA LYS A 226 9.47 -12.57 -6.39
C LYS A 226 9.64 -11.04 -6.29
N LEU A 227 8.59 -10.33 -5.83
CA LEU A 227 8.67 -8.89 -5.62
C LEU A 227 9.70 -8.52 -4.54
N LEU A 228 9.72 -9.26 -3.42
CA LEU A 228 10.70 -9.05 -2.35
C LEU A 228 12.12 -9.35 -2.82
N ASP A 229 12.34 -10.46 -3.54
CA ASP A 229 13.65 -10.82 -4.09
C ASP A 229 14.15 -9.76 -5.08
N SER A 230 13.25 -9.23 -5.93
CA SER A 230 13.56 -8.15 -6.87
C SER A 230 13.95 -6.86 -6.14
N ARG A 231 13.19 -6.45 -5.12
CA ARG A 231 13.49 -5.28 -4.27
C ARG A 231 14.85 -5.45 -3.59
N ASP A 232 15.12 -6.59 -2.98
CA ASP A 232 16.37 -6.85 -2.24
C ASP A 232 17.58 -6.80 -3.17
N SER A 233 17.46 -7.37 -4.36
CA SER A 233 18.49 -7.27 -5.40
C SER A 233 18.75 -5.81 -5.80
N LEU A 234 17.69 -5.04 -6.06
CA LEU A 234 17.78 -3.62 -6.41
C LEU A 234 18.44 -2.81 -5.27
N TYR A 235 18.04 -3.05 -4.02
CA TYR A 235 18.59 -2.41 -2.84
C TYR A 235 20.10 -2.65 -2.71
N ILE A 236 20.56 -3.90 -2.85
CA ILE A 236 21.98 -4.25 -2.75
C ILE A 236 22.79 -3.49 -3.82
N ARG A 237 22.27 -3.36 -5.01
CA ARG A 237 22.96 -2.69 -6.12
C ARG A 237 22.96 -1.17 -5.95
N ILE A 238 21.87 -0.56 -5.51
CA ILE A 238 21.82 0.88 -5.16
C ILE A 238 22.77 1.17 -3.99
N LYS A 239 22.89 0.26 -3.01
CA LYS A 239 23.86 0.40 -1.92
C LYS A 239 25.32 0.45 -2.43
N LYS A 240 25.64 -0.28 -3.48
CA LYS A 240 26.97 -0.18 -4.13
C LYS A 240 27.19 1.19 -4.78
N LEU A 241 26.15 1.76 -5.39
CA LEU A 241 26.21 3.12 -5.94
C LEU A 241 26.37 4.17 -4.83
N ALA A 242 25.70 3.98 -3.68
CA ALA A 242 25.84 4.86 -2.51
C ALA A 242 27.27 4.88 -1.93
N ILE A 243 28.00 3.77 -2.03
CA ILE A 243 29.41 3.71 -1.62
C ILE A 243 30.31 4.42 -2.64
N LYS A 244 29.92 4.43 -3.90
CA LYS A 244 30.74 4.95 -5.01
C LYS A 244 30.53 6.45 -5.25
N TYR A 245 29.34 6.98 -4.97
CA TYR A 245 28.94 8.33 -5.33
C TYR A 245 28.37 9.12 -4.15
N ASP A 246 29.05 10.19 -3.74
CA ASP A 246 28.65 11.08 -2.63
C ASP A 246 27.36 11.88 -2.92
N SER A 247 26.88 11.84 -4.14
CA SER A 247 25.60 12.43 -4.52
C SER A 247 24.40 11.66 -3.96
N LEU A 248 24.55 10.38 -3.61
CA LEU A 248 23.58 9.60 -2.87
C LEU A 248 23.87 9.75 -1.36
N GLU A 249 23.13 10.64 -0.68
CA GLU A 249 23.44 11.07 0.70
C GLU A 249 23.03 10.06 1.75
N ARG A 250 21.89 9.38 1.55
CA ARG A 250 21.32 8.45 2.53
C ARG A 250 20.47 7.39 1.85
N LEU A 251 20.68 6.13 2.18
CA LEU A 251 19.89 4.99 1.74
C LEU A 251 19.10 4.43 2.94
N TYR A 252 17.80 4.23 2.76
CA TYR A 252 16.93 3.68 3.79
C TYR A 252 16.63 2.20 3.50
N ARG A 253 16.51 1.40 4.56
CA ARG A 253 16.07 0.02 4.43
C ARG A 253 14.55 -0.03 4.47
N THR A 254 13.95 -0.35 3.35
CA THR A 254 12.50 -0.33 3.16
C THR A 254 11.87 -1.70 3.36
N LYS A 255 10.56 -1.73 3.61
CA LYS A 255 9.73 -2.93 3.72
C LYS A 255 8.65 -3.00 2.62
N ALA A 256 8.43 -1.91 1.91
CA ALA A 256 7.64 -1.89 0.68
C ALA A 256 8.42 -2.44 -0.51
N ASN A 257 7.78 -2.58 -1.64
CA ASN A 257 8.39 -3.02 -2.90
C ASN A 257 9.19 -1.90 -3.59
N CYS A 258 9.90 -1.07 -2.84
CA CYS A 258 10.69 0.04 -3.37
C CYS A 258 12.00 0.22 -2.61
N VAL A 259 12.93 0.95 -3.21
CA VAL A 259 14.15 1.45 -2.58
C VAL A 259 14.04 2.96 -2.45
N PHE A 260 14.21 3.46 -1.23
CA PHE A 260 14.08 4.89 -0.90
C PHE A 260 15.42 5.47 -0.45
N PHE A 261 15.80 6.60 -1.03
CA PHE A 261 17.09 7.22 -0.73
C PHE A 261 17.11 8.73 -1.04
N LYS A 262 17.97 9.45 -0.32
CA LYS A 262 18.18 10.88 -0.51
C LYS A 262 19.30 11.14 -1.52
N VAL A 263 19.08 12.08 -2.44
CA VAL A 263 20.00 12.42 -3.53
C VAL A 263 20.17 13.93 -3.64
N LYS A 264 21.40 14.40 -3.84
CA LYS A 264 21.64 15.80 -4.18
C LYS A 264 21.02 16.14 -5.53
N ASN A 265 20.37 17.30 -5.63
CA ASN A 265 19.72 17.77 -6.86
C ASN A 265 18.75 16.72 -7.44
N ALA A 266 17.90 16.15 -6.58
CA ALA A 266 17.02 15.03 -6.94
C ALA A 266 16.10 15.38 -8.12
N GLU A 267 15.49 16.55 -8.11
CA GLU A 267 14.53 16.98 -9.13
C GLU A 267 15.20 17.06 -10.51
N GLU A 268 16.36 17.69 -10.62
CA GLU A 268 17.14 17.78 -11.86
C GLU A 268 17.53 16.37 -12.37
N ARG A 269 17.92 15.51 -11.45
CA ARG A 269 18.32 14.12 -11.76
C ARG A 269 17.12 13.27 -12.19
N ALA A 270 15.94 13.47 -11.58
CA ALA A 270 14.70 12.82 -11.98
C ALA A 270 14.30 13.22 -13.41
N GLU A 271 14.44 14.49 -13.77
CA GLU A 271 14.21 14.95 -15.15
C GLU A 271 15.17 14.30 -16.16
N LYS A 272 16.43 14.10 -15.77
CA LYS A 272 17.39 13.38 -16.61
C LYS A 272 16.97 11.92 -16.83
N LEU A 273 16.54 11.22 -15.76
CA LEU A 273 16.01 9.87 -15.88
C LEU A 273 14.78 9.81 -16.78
N LEU A 274 13.87 10.77 -16.63
CA LEU A 274 12.68 10.85 -17.49
C LEU A 274 13.04 11.03 -18.97
N LYS A 275 14.04 11.86 -19.29
CA LYS A 275 14.58 12.00 -20.65
C LYS A 275 15.23 10.72 -21.20
N MET A 276 15.76 9.88 -20.29
CA MET A 276 16.27 8.54 -20.62
C MET A 276 15.17 7.48 -20.72
N GLY A 277 13.90 7.88 -20.57
CA GLY A 277 12.74 6.98 -20.66
C GLY A 277 12.43 6.22 -19.37
N ILE A 278 12.86 6.71 -18.22
CA ILE A 278 12.66 6.07 -16.89
C ILE A 278 11.94 7.04 -15.97
N SER A 279 10.76 6.65 -15.47
CA SER A 279 9.98 7.35 -14.45
C SER A 279 10.20 6.70 -13.08
N ILE A 280 10.56 7.50 -12.08
CA ILE A 280 10.69 7.10 -10.67
C ILE A 280 9.97 8.11 -9.78
N GLY A 281 9.64 7.72 -8.55
CA GLY A 281 9.15 8.70 -7.56
C GLY A 281 10.24 9.67 -7.15
N CYS A 282 9.93 10.98 -7.18
CA CYS A 282 10.82 12.04 -6.71
C CYS A 282 10.01 13.06 -5.93
N LYS A 283 10.42 13.34 -4.67
CA LYS A 283 9.79 14.36 -3.83
C LYS A 283 10.80 14.85 -2.77
N ASP A 284 10.93 16.16 -2.62
CA ASP A 284 11.70 16.83 -1.54
C ASP A 284 13.14 16.32 -1.38
N GLY A 285 13.83 16.08 -2.49
CA GLY A 285 15.22 15.60 -2.49
C GLY A 285 15.36 14.09 -2.33
N TYR A 286 14.27 13.32 -2.38
CA TYR A 286 14.28 11.86 -2.25
C TYR A 286 13.83 11.17 -3.54
N PHE A 287 14.46 10.03 -3.78
CA PHE A 287 14.03 9.08 -4.79
C PHE A 287 13.32 7.88 -4.16
N CYS A 288 12.23 7.45 -4.80
CA CYS A 288 11.57 6.19 -4.54
C CYS A 288 11.58 5.38 -5.84
N VAL A 289 12.30 4.29 -5.86
CA VAL A 289 12.43 3.41 -7.01
C VAL A 289 11.74 2.09 -6.70
N PHE A 290 10.58 1.86 -7.29
CA PHE A 290 9.90 0.57 -7.17
C PHE A 290 10.67 -0.51 -7.93
N ALA A 291 10.76 -1.70 -7.35
CA ALA A 291 11.40 -2.82 -8.01
C ALA A 291 10.52 -3.31 -9.16
N GLY A 292 11.11 -3.45 -10.33
CA GLY A 292 10.50 -3.95 -11.54
C GLY A 292 10.98 -5.34 -11.94
N GLU A 293 10.73 -5.67 -13.19
CA GLU A 293 11.32 -6.85 -13.82
C GLU A 293 12.85 -6.70 -13.93
N LYS A 294 13.53 -7.81 -14.13
CA LYS A 294 15.00 -7.83 -14.14
C LYS A 294 15.59 -6.81 -15.10
N ASP A 295 15.08 -6.74 -16.33
CA ASP A 295 15.62 -5.85 -17.37
C ASP A 295 15.32 -4.37 -17.05
N GLU A 296 14.20 -4.08 -16.40
CA GLU A 296 13.84 -2.74 -15.94
C GLU A 296 14.75 -2.29 -14.79
N ASN A 297 15.03 -3.19 -13.84
CA ASN A 297 15.96 -2.93 -12.76
C ASN A 297 17.39 -2.71 -13.27
N GLU A 298 17.83 -3.47 -14.29
CA GLU A 298 19.12 -3.25 -14.94
C GLU A 298 19.19 -1.87 -15.62
N ALA A 299 18.14 -1.50 -16.32
CA ALA A 299 18.08 -0.21 -17.03
C ALA A 299 18.13 0.97 -16.04
N VAL A 300 17.32 0.94 -14.96
CA VAL A 300 17.35 2.01 -13.96
C VAL A 300 18.68 2.10 -13.24
N LEU A 301 19.32 0.98 -12.93
CA LEU A 301 20.63 0.99 -12.25
C LEU A 301 21.73 1.59 -13.13
N LYS A 302 21.71 1.30 -14.43
CA LYS A 302 22.63 1.90 -15.39
C LYS A 302 22.41 3.41 -15.51
N ALA A 303 21.16 3.84 -15.59
CA ALA A 303 20.81 5.25 -15.66
C ALA A 303 21.14 5.98 -14.34
N LEU A 304 20.87 5.39 -13.18
CA LEU A 304 21.28 5.94 -11.89
C LEU A 304 22.80 6.10 -11.80
N GLU A 305 23.58 5.13 -12.26
CA GLU A 305 25.03 5.25 -12.27
C GLU A 305 25.51 6.42 -13.14
N GLU A 306 24.82 6.71 -14.24
CA GLU A 306 25.16 7.82 -15.12
C GLU A 306 24.85 9.19 -14.48
N ILE A 307 23.68 9.33 -13.88
CA ILE A 307 23.26 10.61 -13.29
C ILE A 307 23.91 10.90 -11.92
N LEU A 308 24.40 9.89 -11.20
CA LEU A 308 25.03 10.04 -9.88
C LEU A 308 26.48 10.48 -9.96
N LYS A 309 27.14 10.31 -11.10
CA LYS A 309 28.50 10.85 -11.39
C LYS A 309 28.48 12.36 -11.25
#